data_82c0d211d4201de3573dca48adae348f
#
_entry.id   82c0d211d4201de3573dca48adae348f
#
_cell.length_a   1.000
_cell.length_b   1.000
_cell.length_c   1.000
_cell.angle_alpha   90.00
_cell.angle_beta   90.00
_cell.angle_gamma   90.00
#
_symmetry.space_group_name_H-M   'P 1'
#
loop_
_entity.id
_entity.type
_entity.pdbx_description
1 polymer ?
#
loop_
_entity_poly.entity_id
_entity_poly.type
_entity_poly.pdbx_seq_one_letter_code
_entity_poly.pdbx_strand_id
1 'polypeptide(L)'
;MMNPDMLYVISPEEQNRETLTEILTAHPEIKFVSFMGVDFAGNDTDEKVPISLFLKDIDGFLEGMAAQTDGSSVVLTGIATLNNARVDMKIDSSVNWYIDYNYEHFDSATGRMVGTLRIPCFLVHNNVRVDSRSILHDTLDYVEKELLELFKKHPQIAGLEHISGEDIEKIIFTCATELEFWVKSPREDAPIEALSSSQMMQEQYWQRCRGNVRTALEQTVEMLEAYGLGPEMGHKECGGVRGQIDDNGHMTHVMEQLEGDWKYSYGVQTADNELLARIIVKEIFRLNGLEVSFQAKPVPGVAGSGEH
;
A
#
# COMPACT_ATOMS: atom_id res chain seq x y z
N MET A 1 6.34 2.44 18.84
CA MET A 1 6.66 2.40 17.40
C MET A 1 6.23 3.70 16.74
N MET A 2 4.98 4.11 16.84
CA MET A 2 4.52 5.42 16.37
C MET A 2 5.16 6.57 17.16
N ASN A 3 5.66 7.59 16.47
CA ASN A 3 6.18 8.81 17.09
C ASN A 3 5.45 10.01 16.45
N PRO A 4 4.67 10.76 17.21
CA PRO A 4 3.88 11.90 16.70
C PRO A 4 4.74 13.04 16.14
N ASP A 5 6.04 13.08 16.46
CA ASP A 5 6.97 14.09 15.96
C ASP A 5 7.59 13.72 14.60
N MET A 6 7.19 12.58 14.02
CA MET A 6 7.67 12.13 12.71
C MET A 6 6.67 12.46 11.61
N LEU A 7 7.18 12.74 10.43
CA LEU A 7 6.39 12.95 9.22
C LEU A 7 6.04 11.58 8.60
N TYR A 8 4.78 11.34 8.28
CA TYR A 8 4.37 10.10 7.63
C TYR A 8 3.87 10.30 6.20
N VAL A 9 3.21 11.41 5.93
CA VAL A 9 2.55 11.70 4.65
C VAL A 9 2.83 13.13 4.22
N ILE A 10 2.93 13.36 2.91
CA ILE A 10 2.93 14.66 2.24
C ILE A 10 1.73 14.69 1.30
N SER A 11 0.79 15.58 1.54
CA SER A 11 -0.43 15.73 0.75
C SER A 11 -0.16 16.41 -0.61
N PRO A 12 -1.04 16.28 -1.60
CA PRO A 12 -0.88 16.95 -2.90
C PRO A 12 -0.70 18.48 -2.81
N GLU A 13 -1.34 19.13 -1.85
CA GLU A 13 -1.24 20.58 -1.64
C GLU A 13 0.15 21.01 -1.15
N GLU A 14 0.89 20.11 -0.54
CA GLU A 14 2.24 20.34 -0.02
C GLU A 14 3.34 20.03 -1.03
N GLN A 15 3.00 19.45 -2.18
CA GLN A 15 3.95 18.98 -3.19
C GLN A 15 4.42 20.11 -4.12
N ASN A 16 4.94 21.16 -3.56
CA ASN A 16 5.55 22.28 -4.25
C ASN A 16 6.94 22.58 -3.66
N ARG A 17 7.79 23.27 -4.40
CA ARG A 17 9.18 23.54 -4.03
C ARG A 17 9.34 24.18 -2.66
N GLU A 18 8.53 25.18 -2.34
CA GLU A 18 8.67 25.97 -1.11
C GLU A 18 8.34 25.08 0.10
N THR A 19 7.16 24.47 0.09
CA THR A 19 6.67 23.61 1.16
C THR A 19 7.54 22.35 1.34
N LEU A 20 7.93 21.69 0.24
CA LEU A 20 8.81 20.52 0.30
C LEU A 20 10.18 20.85 0.89
N THR A 21 10.73 22.03 0.54
CA THR A 21 12.01 22.47 1.11
C THR A 21 11.88 22.69 2.62
N GLU A 22 10.80 23.32 3.08
CA GLU A 22 10.53 23.55 4.50
C GLU A 22 10.36 22.24 5.27
N ILE A 23 9.46 21.38 4.80
CA ILE A 23 9.15 20.09 5.42
C ILE A 23 10.41 19.22 5.53
N LEU A 24 11.12 19.01 4.41
CA LEU A 24 12.28 18.13 4.39
C LEU A 24 13.49 18.69 5.14
N THR A 25 13.55 20.01 5.33
CA THR A 25 14.55 20.63 6.20
C THR A 25 14.21 20.42 7.69
N ALA A 26 12.93 20.43 8.04
CA ALA A 26 12.47 20.18 9.41
C ALA A 26 12.59 18.68 9.80
N HIS A 27 12.66 17.79 8.82
CA HIS A 27 12.78 16.33 9.00
C HIS A 27 14.10 15.77 8.45
N PRO A 28 15.25 16.11 9.07
CA PRO A 28 16.57 15.72 8.57
C PRO A 28 16.86 14.22 8.67
N GLU A 29 16.02 13.43 9.35
CA GLU A 29 16.04 11.97 9.34
C GLU A 29 15.63 11.37 7.99
N ILE A 30 14.94 12.11 7.13
CA ILE A 30 14.61 11.68 5.77
C ILE A 30 15.85 11.88 4.90
N LYS A 31 16.52 10.78 4.54
CA LYS A 31 17.80 10.79 3.82
C LYS A 31 17.68 10.49 2.35
N PHE A 32 16.61 9.87 1.94
CA PHE A 32 16.44 9.36 0.58
C PHE A 32 15.10 9.74 -0.02
N VAL A 33 15.05 9.75 -1.34
CA VAL A 33 13.84 9.72 -2.15
C VAL A 33 13.84 8.43 -2.97
N SER A 34 12.68 7.85 -3.19
CA SER A 34 12.47 6.72 -4.09
C SER A 34 11.26 6.99 -4.97
N PHE A 35 11.41 6.79 -6.27
CA PHE A 35 10.34 6.98 -7.25
C PHE A 35 9.63 5.65 -7.49
N MET A 36 8.41 5.53 -7.02
CA MET A 36 7.64 4.29 -6.97
C MET A 36 6.80 4.11 -8.24
N GLY A 37 7.30 3.36 -9.21
CA GLY A 37 6.52 2.84 -10.33
C GLY A 37 6.03 1.42 -10.04
N VAL A 38 4.84 1.05 -10.52
CA VAL A 38 4.27 -0.29 -10.31
C VAL A 38 4.14 -1.01 -11.65
N ASP A 39 4.86 -2.11 -11.81
CA ASP A 39 4.88 -2.89 -13.05
C ASP A 39 3.65 -3.83 -13.21
N PHE A 40 3.58 -4.60 -14.30
CA PHE A 40 2.47 -5.53 -14.57
C PHE A 40 2.44 -6.77 -13.67
N ALA A 41 3.51 -7.04 -12.94
CA ALA A 41 3.55 -8.10 -11.94
C ALA A 41 3.16 -7.61 -10.53
N GLY A 42 2.86 -6.30 -10.39
CA GLY A 42 2.52 -5.67 -9.12
C GLY A 42 3.73 -5.36 -8.24
N ASN A 43 4.96 -5.40 -8.82
CA ASN A 43 6.13 -4.99 -8.08
C ASN A 43 6.30 -3.47 -8.15
N ASP A 44 6.63 -2.87 -7.02
CA ASP A 44 7.03 -1.48 -6.92
C ASP A 44 8.55 -1.32 -7.05
N THR A 45 8.98 -0.23 -7.67
CA THR A 45 10.41 0.12 -7.72
C THR A 45 10.83 0.77 -6.40
N ASP A 46 12.08 0.55 -5.98
CA ASP A 46 12.64 1.11 -4.75
C ASP A 46 14.14 1.40 -4.88
N GLU A 47 14.50 2.43 -5.63
CA GLU A 47 15.85 2.99 -5.65
C GLU A 47 16.04 4.00 -4.52
N LYS A 48 17.28 4.27 -4.13
CA LYS A 48 17.61 5.24 -3.08
C LYS A 48 18.39 6.42 -3.65
N VAL A 49 17.67 7.51 -3.96
CA VAL A 49 18.26 8.77 -4.38
C VAL A 49 18.54 9.63 -3.13
N PRO A 50 19.73 10.19 -2.94
CA PRO A 50 20.01 11.08 -1.80
C PRO A 50 19.07 12.28 -1.78
N ILE A 51 18.48 12.58 -0.62
CA ILE A 51 17.56 13.71 -0.45
C ILE A 51 18.18 15.05 -0.88
N SER A 52 19.48 15.22 -0.70
CA SER A 52 20.19 16.42 -1.12
C SER A 52 20.20 16.66 -2.64
N LEU A 53 20.10 15.57 -3.42
CA LEU A 53 19.97 15.68 -4.87
C LEU A 53 18.57 16.14 -5.26
N PHE A 54 17.54 15.61 -4.61
CA PHE A 54 16.15 16.01 -4.80
C PHE A 54 15.94 17.49 -4.42
N LEU A 55 16.40 17.89 -3.23
CA LEU A 55 16.29 19.28 -2.75
C LEU A 55 17.00 20.31 -3.64
N LYS A 56 18.03 19.89 -4.38
CA LYS A 56 18.77 20.76 -5.30
C LYS A 56 17.97 21.18 -6.52
N ASP A 57 17.04 20.33 -6.99
CA ASP A 57 16.31 20.57 -8.22
C ASP A 57 14.86 20.00 -8.14
N ILE A 58 14.11 20.39 -7.12
CA ILE A 58 12.74 19.93 -6.90
C ILE A 58 11.87 20.17 -8.15
N ASP A 59 11.92 21.37 -8.73
CA ASP A 59 11.09 21.70 -9.88
C ASP A 59 11.43 20.82 -11.09
N GLY A 60 12.71 20.52 -11.33
CA GLY A 60 13.14 19.61 -12.37
C GLY A 60 12.60 18.19 -12.19
N PHE A 61 12.50 17.70 -10.95
CA PHE A 61 11.87 16.41 -10.63
C PHE A 61 10.34 16.45 -10.81
N LEU A 62 9.68 17.51 -10.38
CA LEU A 62 8.21 17.64 -10.47
C LEU A 62 7.70 17.79 -11.90
N GLU A 63 8.38 18.60 -12.71
CA GLU A 63 7.96 18.95 -14.07
C GLU A 63 8.49 17.98 -15.13
N GLY A 64 9.63 17.36 -14.87
CA GLY A 64 10.37 16.49 -15.79
C GLY A 64 10.10 15.00 -15.63
N MET A 65 11.11 14.22 -16.05
CA MET A 65 11.21 12.80 -15.76
C MET A 65 12.10 12.62 -14.53
N ALA A 66 11.53 12.14 -13.44
CA ALA A 66 12.19 12.09 -12.15
C ALA A 66 13.37 11.10 -12.11
N ALA A 67 13.21 9.95 -12.75
CA ALA A 67 14.22 8.91 -12.84
C ALA A 67 14.08 8.14 -14.15
N GLN A 68 15.07 7.30 -14.43
CA GLN A 68 15.06 6.36 -15.55
C GLN A 68 15.40 4.96 -15.05
N THR A 69 14.64 3.98 -15.50
CA THR A 69 14.92 2.56 -15.37
C THR A 69 14.95 1.92 -16.75
N ASP A 70 14.93 0.61 -16.83
CA ASP A 70 14.87 -0.11 -18.10
C ASP A 70 13.93 -1.34 -18.04
N GLY A 71 13.60 -1.87 -19.22
CA GLY A 71 12.71 -3.01 -19.38
C GLY A 71 13.23 -4.33 -18.82
N SER A 72 14.44 -4.37 -18.26
CA SER A 72 14.96 -5.52 -17.50
C SER A 72 14.69 -5.39 -16.01
N SER A 73 14.44 -4.15 -15.52
CA SER A 73 14.21 -3.84 -14.11
C SER A 73 12.73 -3.83 -13.73
N VAL A 74 11.83 -3.68 -14.73
CA VAL A 74 10.38 -3.65 -14.54
C VAL A 74 9.69 -4.60 -15.52
N VAL A 75 8.66 -5.31 -15.06
CA VAL A 75 7.90 -6.27 -15.87
C VAL A 75 6.87 -5.52 -16.72
N LEU A 76 7.25 -5.15 -17.95
CA LEU A 76 6.39 -4.51 -18.95
C LEU A 76 6.33 -5.38 -20.20
N THR A 77 5.76 -6.57 -20.05
CA THR A 77 5.73 -7.64 -21.07
C THR A 77 5.12 -7.14 -22.38
N GLY A 78 5.88 -7.26 -23.48
CA GLY A 78 5.45 -6.86 -24.81
C GLY A 78 5.57 -5.35 -25.09
N ILE A 79 6.01 -4.55 -24.12
CA ILE A 79 6.19 -3.09 -24.22
C ILE A 79 7.67 -2.74 -24.20
N ALA A 80 8.33 -2.86 -23.05
CA ALA A 80 9.76 -2.64 -22.94
C ALA A 80 10.55 -3.94 -23.13
N THR A 81 11.67 -3.88 -23.86
CA THR A 81 12.53 -5.00 -24.18
C THR A 81 14.00 -4.62 -24.04
N LEU A 82 14.92 -5.59 -24.02
CA LEU A 82 16.37 -5.32 -23.97
C LEU A 82 16.89 -4.45 -25.12
N ASN A 83 16.22 -4.45 -26.27
CA ASN A 83 16.60 -3.63 -27.43
C ASN A 83 15.94 -2.24 -27.45
N ASN A 84 14.88 -2.06 -26.66
CA ASN A 84 14.18 -0.79 -26.46
C ASN A 84 13.82 -0.70 -24.97
N ALA A 85 14.85 -0.50 -24.16
CA ALA A 85 14.81 -0.75 -22.73
C ALA A 85 14.43 0.50 -21.91
N ARG A 86 14.56 1.70 -22.46
CA ARG A 86 14.38 2.93 -21.71
C ARG A 86 12.95 3.05 -21.18
N VAL A 87 12.83 3.18 -19.86
CA VAL A 87 11.59 3.49 -19.16
C VAL A 87 11.85 4.69 -18.26
N ASP A 88 11.14 5.78 -18.50
CA ASP A 88 11.23 6.97 -17.67
C ASP A 88 10.14 6.97 -16.60
N MET A 89 10.38 7.61 -15.47
CA MET A 89 9.42 7.76 -14.35
C MET A 89 8.95 9.19 -14.26
N LYS A 90 7.64 9.39 -14.28
CA LYS A 90 7.00 10.68 -14.09
C LYS A 90 6.24 10.71 -12.78
N ILE A 91 6.53 11.69 -11.93
CA ILE A 91 5.87 11.87 -10.63
C ILE A 91 4.36 12.06 -10.82
N ASP A 92 3.59 11.43 -9.92
CA ASP A 92 2.17 11.68 -9.74
C ASP A 92 1.96 12.60 -8.53
N SER A 93 1.61 13.86 -8.82
CA SER A 93 1.32 14.86 -7.78
C SER A 93 -0.17 14.91 -7.39
N SER A 94 -0.99 14.01 -7.89
CA SER A 94 -2.42 13.96 -7.58
C SER A 94 -2.74 13.10 -6.35
N VAL A 95 -1.75 12.38 -5.82
CA VAL A 95 -1.87 11.44 -4.71
C VAL A 95 -0.93 11.81 -3.56
N ASN A 96 -1.19 11.27 -2.37
CA ASN A 96 -0.30 11.41 -1.23
C ASN A 96 1.04 10.71 -1.49
N TRP A 97 2.12 11.31 -1.02
CA TRP A 97 3.43 10.67 -0.89
C TRP A 97 3.65 10.28 0.55
N TYR A 98 4.44 9.24 0.81
CA TYR A 98 4.64 8.76 2.16
C TYR A 98 6.12 8.52 2.51
N ILE A 99 6.42 8.50 3.80
CA ILE A 99 7.78 8.26 4.29
C ILE A 99 7.90 6.81 4.73
N ASP A 100 8.70 6.03 4.02
CA ASP A 100 9.07 4.67 4.40
C ASP A 100 10.24 4.72 5.38
N TYR A 101 10.00 4.31 6.64
CA TYR A 101 11.02 4.32 7.69
C TYR A 101 11.69 2.96 7.83
N ASN A 102 13.04 2.99 7.86
CA ASN A 102 13.82 1.80 8.17
C ASN A 102 13.97 1.64 9.69
N TYR A 103 13.25 0.70 10.26
CA TYR A 103 13.21 0.44 11.70
C TYR A 103 14.54 -0.09 12.28
N GLU A 104 15.50 -0.46 11.45
CA GLU A 104 16.82 -0.99 11.82
C GLU A 104 17.94 0.03 11.55
N HIS A 105 17.65 1.16 10.92
CA HIS A 105 18.61 2.20 10.60
C HIS A 105 18.24 3.53 11.25
N PHE A 106 19.08 4.02 12.17
CA PHE A 106 18.84 5.25 12.90
C PHE A 106 19.84 6.33 12.47
N ASP A 107 19.34 7.54 12.25
CA ASP A 107 20.17 8.71 12.00
C ASP A 107 20.92 9.11 13.27
N SER A 108 22.25 9.16 13.19
CA SER A 108 23.12 9.43 14.34
C SER A 108 22.96 10.83 14.93
N ALA A 109 22.47 11.80 14.16
CA ALA A 109 22.29 13.18 14.60
C ALA A 109 20.97 13.39 15.34
N THR A 110 19.89 12.75 14.89
CA THR A 110 18.55 12.92 15.46
C THR A 110 18.14 11.78 16.39
N GLY A 111 18.76 10.60 16.27
CA GLY A 111 18.34 9.37 16.94
C GLY A 111 17.03 8.79 16.40
N ARG A 112 16.46 9.36 15.32
CA ARG A 112 15.24 8.92 14.67
C ARG A 112 15.54 7.86 13.60
N MET A 113 14.55 7.06 13.24
CA MET A 113 14.63 6.12 12.13
C MET A 113 14.89 6.87 10.82
N VAL A 114 15.76 6.32 9.98
CA VAL A 114 16.04 6.92 8.66
C VAL A 114 14.84 6.68 7.74
N GLY A 115 14.35 7.77 7.15
CA GLY A 115 13.23 7.78 6.23
C GLY A 115 13.65 7.86 4.76
N THR A 116 12.84 7.24 3.91
CA THR A 116 12.82 7.39 2.45
C THR A 116 11.50 8.02 2.04
N LEU A 117 11.52 9.17 1.39
CA LEU A 117 10.34 9.74 0.76
C LEU A 117 9.99 8.89 -0.48
N ARG A 118 8.87 8.17 -0.41
CA ARG A 118 8.33 7.36 -1.50
C ARG A 118 7.36 8.20 -2.32
N ILE A 119 7.69 8.41 -3.59
CA ILE A 119 6.92 9.25 -4.52
C ILE A 119 6.29 8.35 -5.60
N PRO A 120 4.96 8.19 -5.61
CA PRO A 120 4.27 7.46 -6.67
C PRO A 120 4.54 8.07 -8.05
N CYS A 121 4.81 7.21 -9.02
CA CYS A 121 5.16 7.59 -10.39
C CYS A 121 4.41 6.77 -11.42
N PHE A 122 4.27 7.34 -12.60
CA PHE A 122 3.90 6.62 -13.83
C PHE A 122 5.16 6.18 -14.58
N LEU A 123 5.16 4.94 -15.08
CA LEU A 123 6.20 4.46 -15.99
C LEU A 123 5.89 4.88 -17.42
N VAL A 124 6.85 5.51 -18.06
CA VAL A 124 6.71 6.10 -19.40
C VAL A 124 7.69 5.43 -20.36
N HIS A 125 7.17 4.83 -21.42
CA HIS A 125 7.96 4.23 -22.49
C HIS A 125 7.58 4.87 -23.83
N ASN A 126 8.57 5.35 -24.58
CA ASN A 126 8.34 6.07 -25.86
C ASN A 126 7.30 7.22 -25.73
N ASN A 127 7.37 7.98 -24.64
CA ASN A 127 6.44 9.09 -24.31
C ASN A 127 4.97 8.67 -24.04
N VAL A 128 4.72 7.40 -23.77
CA VAL A 128 3.40 6.87 -23.40
C VAL A 128 3.48 6.26 -22.00
N ARG A 129 2.51 6.56 -21.15
CA ARG A 129 2.36 5.89 -19.86
C ARG A 129 1.95 4.43 -20.09
N VAL A 130 2.59 3.48 -19.42
CA VAL A 130 2.48 2.04 -19.77
C VAL A 130 2.35 1.09 -18.59
N ASP A 131 2.26 1.59 -17.38
CA ASP A 131 2.23 0.82 -16.13
C ASP A 131 0.80 0.53 -15.63
N SER A 132 0.71 -0.29 -14.58
CA SER A 132 -0.57 -0.64 -13.95
C SER A 132 -1.31 0.58 -13.41
N ARG A 133 -0.60 1.54 -12.78
CA ARG A 133 -1.19 2.78 -12.26
C ARG A 133 -1.74 3.64 -13.40
N SER A 134 -1.02 3.73 -14.53
CA SER A 134 -1.46 4.45 -15.71
C SER A 134 -2.75 3.89 -16.29
N ILE A 135 -2.86 2.55 -16.38
CA ILE A 135 -4.07 1.87 -16.87
C ILE A 135 -5.25 2.18 -15.96
N LEU A 136 -5.07 2.10 -14.64
CA LEU A 136 -6.10 2.44 -13.67
C LEU A 136 -6.54 3.90 -13.80
N HIS A 137 -5.59 4.83 -13.79
CA HIS A 137 -5.85 6.27 -13.92
C HIS A 137 -6.64 6.58 -15.20
N ASP A 138 -6.15 6.13 -16.36
CA ASP A 138 -6.78 6.42 -17.65
C ASP A 138 -8.17 5.77 -17.78
N THR A 139 -8.37 4.59 -17.14
CA THR A 139 -9.68 3.92 -17.09
C THR A 139 -10.66 4.72 -16.23
N LEU A 140 -10.24 5.21 -15.08
CA LEU A 140 -11.09 6.03 -14.20
C LEU A 140 -11.47 7.34 -14.87
N ASP A 141 -10.53 8.05 -15.45
CA ASP A 141 -10.79 9.30 -16.20
C ASP A 141 -11.80 9.07 -17.32
N TYR A 142 -11.65 7.98 -18.07
CA TYR A 142 -12.57 7.61 -19.14
C TYR A 142 -13.97 7.32 -18.60
N VAL A 143 -14.10 6.47 -17.57
CA VAL A 143 -15.39 6.08 -17.00
C VAL A 143 -16.12 7.28 -16.38
N GLU A 144 -15.42 8.09 -15.61
CA GLU A 144 -16.00 9.29 -14.97
C GLU A 144 -16.54 10.27 -16.02
N LYS A 145 -15.78 10.49 -17.10
CA LYS A 145 -16.19 11.34 -18.21
C LYS A 145 -17.41 10.78 -18.95
N GLU A 146 -17.38 9.51 -19.34
CA GLU A 146 -18.48 8.87 -20.08
C GLU A 146 -19.77 8.84 -19.23
N LEU A 147 -19.67 8.57 -17.93
CA LEU A 147 -20.82 8.61 -17.02
C LEU A 147 -21.39 10.02 -16.89
N LEU A 148 -20.53 11.04 -16.78
CA LEU A 148 -20.98 12.43 -16.72
C LEU A 148 -21.72 12.83 -17.99
N GLU A 149 -21.19 12.48 -19.17
CA GLU A 149 -21.85 12.71 -20.46
C GLU A 149 -23.17 11.96 -20.58
N LEU A 150 -23.23 10.71 -20.10
CA LEU A 150 -24.44 9.89 -20.08
C LEU A 150 -25.54 10.53 -19.23
N PHE A 151 -25.22 11.00 -18.02
CA PHE A 151 -26.18 11.64 -17.14
C PHE A 151 -26.69 12.96 -17.70
N LYS A 152 -25.84 13.77 -18.31
CA LYS A 152 -26.25 15.00 -19.00
C LYS A 152 -27.16 14.73 -20.19
N LYS A 153 -26.91 13.64 -20.92
CA LYS A 153 -27.73 13.22 -22.06
C LYS A 153 -29.08 12.61 -21.62
N HIS A 154 -29.12 11.99 -20.45
CA HIS A 154 -30.28 11.34 -19.85
C HIS A 154 -30.51 11.86 -18.43
N PRO A 155 -31.04 13.10 -18.27
CA PRO A 155 -31.05 13.77 -16.98
C PRO A 155 -31.97 13.14 -15.92
N GLN A 156 -32.89 12.27 -16.32
CA GLN A 156 -33.73 11.51 -15.39
C GLN A 156 -33.03 10.21 -14.98
N ILE A 157 -32.56 10.16 -13.73
CA ILE A 157 -31.82 9.01 -13.20
C ILE A 157 -32.74 8.21 -12.29
N ALA A 158 -33.01 6.96 -12.66
CA ALA A 158 -33.85 6.06 -11.87
C ALA A 158 -33.25 5.84 -10.46
N GLY A 159 -34.07 6.02 -9.42
CA GLY A 159 -33.63 5.94 -8.03
C GLY A 159 -33.00 7.22 -7.47
N LEU A 160 -32.83 8.26 -8.30
CA LEU A 160 -32.30 9.57 -7.89
C LEU A 160 -33.22 10.68 -8.42
N GLU A 161 -34.54 10.53 -8.26
CA GLU A 161 -35.57 11.43 -8.82
C GLU A 161 -35.49 12.87 -8.28
N HIS A 162 -34.74 13.09 -7.20
CA HIS A 162 -34.50 14.40 -6.60
C HIS A 162 -33.27 15.14 -7.19
N ILE A 163 -32.53 14.50 -8.10
CA ILE A 163 -31.34 15.04 -8.76
C ILE A 163 -31.55 14.98 -10.27
N SER A 164 -31.28 16.09 -10.97
CA SER A 164 -31.17 16.07 -12.43
C SER A 164 -29.73 15.71 -12.86
N GLY A 165 -29.58 14.85 -13.86
CA GLY A 165 -28.27 14.56 -14.45
C GLY A 165 -27.58 15.79 -15.04
N GLU A 166 -28.34 16.85 -15.41
CA GLU A 166 -27.78 18.12 -15.88
C GLU A 166 -27.05 18.90 -14.77
N ASP A 167 -27.47 18.72 -13.50
CA ASP A 167 -26.90 19.40 -12.34
C ASP A 167 -25.66 18.71 -11.80
N ILE A 168 -25.29 17.52 -12.29
CA ILE A 168 -24.09 16.79 -11.89
C ILE A 168 -22.86 17.46 -12.51
N GLU A 169 -21.98 17.99 -11.66
CA GLU A 169 -20.76 18.67 -12.08
C GLU A 169 -19.59 17.69 -12.28
N LYS A 170 -19.52 16.65 -11.43
CA LYS A 170 -18.42 15.69 -11.41
C LYS A 170 -18.89 14.31 -10.97
N ILE A 171 -18.32 13.28 -11.58
CA ILE A 171 -18.38 11.90 -11.11
C ILE A 171 -17.04 11.59 -10.44
N ILE A 172 -17.08 10.87 -9.34
CA ILE A 172 -15.88 10.46 -8.59
C ILE A 172 -16.02 8.99 -8.25
N PHE A 173 -15.01 8.21 -8.63
CA PHE A 173 -14.92 6.81 -8.21
C PHE A 173 -14.22 6.72 -6.85
N THR A 174 -14.86 6.03 -5.91
CA THR A 174 -14.31 5.75 -4.57
C THR A 174 -14.26 4.25 -4.34
N CYS A 175 -13.21 3.78 -3.67
CA CYS A 175 -13.06 2.39 -3.30
C CYS A 175 -12.39 2.31 -1.91
N ALA A 176 -12.85 1.40 -1.08
CA ALA A 176 -12.19 0.95 0.14
C ALA A 176 -11.54 -0.41 -0.12
N THR A 177 -10.63 -0.82 0.74
CA THR A 177 -10.01 -2.14 0.68
C THR A 177 -10.18 -2.85 2.03
N GLU A 178 -10.55 -4.11 1.98
CA GLU A 178 -10.49 -5.08 3.07
C GLU A 178 -9.41 -6.10 2.69
N LEU A 179 -8.26 -6.04 3.39
CA LEU A 179 -7.08 -6.84 3.08
C LEU A 179 -6.99 -8.05 4.00
N GLU A 180 -7.24 -9.23 3.47
CA GLU A 180 -7.02 -10.49 4.19
C GLU A 180 -5.59 -11.02 3.98
N PHE A 181 -5.01 -11.56 5.03
CA PHE A 181 -3.67 -12.16 4.98
C PHE A 181 -3.48 -13.25 6.02
N TRP A 182 -2.52 -14.13 5.74
CA TRP A 182 -2.13 -15.18 6.66
C TRP A 182 -0.82 -14.84 7.37
N VAL A 183 -0.80 -15.08 8.67
CA VAL A 183 0.35 -14.86 9.55
C VAL A 183 0.90 -16.20 10.01
N LYS A 184 2.21 -16.38 9.85
CA LYS A 184 2.94 -17.54 10.32
C LYS A 184 3.67 -17.20 11.61
N SER A 185 3.34 -17.91 12.69
CA SER A 185 4.01 -17.83 13.99
C SER A 185 4.93 -19.03 14.17
N PRO A 186 6.22 -18.84 14.51
CA PRO A 186 7.09 -19.97 14.87
C PRO A 186 6.53 -20.75 16.07
N ARG A 187 6.89 -22.01 16.18
CA ARG A 187 6.35 -22.93 17.21
C ARG A 187 6.51 -22.39 18.63
N GLU A 188 7.64 -21.77 18.92
CA GLU A 188 7.99 -21.26 20.24
C GLU A 188 7.06 -20.15 20.71
N ASP A 189 6.54 -19.37 19.77
CA ASP A 189 5.67 -18.21 20.02
C ASP A 189 4.19 -18.51 19.75
N ALA A 190 3.88 -19.74 19.30
CA ALA A 190 2.53 -20.08 18.89
C ALA A 190 1.58 -20.25 20.11
N PRO A 191 0.40 -19.61 20.07
CA PRO A 191 -0.60 -19.79 21.12
C PRO A 191 -1.29 -21.17 20.98
N ILE A 192 -0.66 -22.22 21.52
CA ILE A 192 -1.15 -23.62 21.42
C ILE A 192 -2.60 -23.76 21.92
N GLU A 193 -3.01 -22.96 22.89
CA GLU A 193 -4.38 -22.91 23.38
C GLU A 193 -5.40 -22.46 22.32
N ALA A 194 -4.98 -21.62 21.39
CA ALA A 194 -5.82 -21.19 20.26
C ALA A 194 -6.07 -22.32 19.25
N LEU A 195 -5.13 -23.28 19.13
CA LEU A 195 -5.28 -24.46 18.26
C LEU A 195 -6.39 -25.40 18.72
N SER A 196 -6.52 -25.60 20.02
CA SER A 196 -7.51 -26.55 20.58
C SER A 196 -8.95 -26.07 20.37
N SER A 197 -9.19 -24.76 20.40
CA SER A 197 -10.50 -24.18 20.10
C SER A 197 -10.78 -24.08 18.60
N SER A 198 -9.76 -23.90 17.76
CA SER A 198 -9.95 -23.77 16.31
C SER A 198 -10.28 -25.07 15.58
N GLN A 199 -9.85 -26.22 16.12
CA GLN A 199 -10.16 -27.53 15.53
C GLN A 199 -11.62 -27.96 15.72
N MET A 200 -12.31 -27.37 16.68
CA MET A 200 -13.71 -27.68 16.99
C MET A 200 -14.72 -26.68 16.43
N MET A 201 -14.28 -25.48 16.03
CA MET A 201 -15.16 -24.40 15.59
C MET A 201 -14.66 -23.81 14.27
N GLN A 202 -15.52 -23.79 13.25
CA GLN A 202 -15.27 -23.06 12.00
C GLN A 202 -15.29 -21.53 12.20
N GLU A 203 -15.58 -21.05 13.41
CA GLU A 203 -15.88 -19.67 13.73
C GLU A 203 -14.76 -19.04 14.56
N GLN A 204 -13.62 -18.74 13.91
CA GLN A 204 -12.58 -17.89 14.52
C GLN A 204 -12.77 -16.41 14.19
N TYR A 205 -13.75 -16.09 13.37
CA TYR A 205 -14.09 -14.72 12.98
C TYR A 205 -14.30 -13.83 14.22
N TRP A 206 -13.54 -12.74 14.28
CA TRP A 206 -13.50 -11.80 15.40
C TRP A 206 -13.08 -12.38 16.76
N GLN A 207 -12.55 -13.58 16.79
CA GLN A 207 -11.95 -14.11 18.03
C GLN A 207 -10.70 -13.32 18.42
N ARG A 208 -10.45 -13.26 19.72
CA ARG A 208 -9.34 -12.49 20.27
C ARG A 208 -7.98 -13.00 19.77
N CYS A 209 -7.19 -12.14 19.15
CA CYS A 209 -5.77 -12.38 18.89
C CYS A 209 -4.97 -12.38 20.19
N ARG A 210 -3.84 -13.09 20.22
CA ARG A 210 -2.98 -13.24 21.41
C ARG A 210 -1.50 -13.09 21.03
N GLY A 211 -0.67 -12.87 22.05
CA GLY A 211 0.79 -12.84 21.90
C GLY A 211 1.28 -11.82 20.85
N ASN A 212 2.31 -12.20 20.14
CA ASN A 212 2.93 -11.33 19.12
C ASN A 212 1.99 -10.98 17.97
N VAL A 213 1.07 -11.87 17.59
CA VAL A 213 0.05 -11.61 16.56
C VAL A 213 -0.86 -10.45 16.97
N ARG A 214 -1.31 -10.43 18.23
CA ARG A 214 -2.09 -9.32 18.76
C ARG A 214 -1.31 -8.01 18.75
N THR A 215 -0.06 -8.04 19.23
CA THR A 215 0.79 -6.86 19.27
C THR A 215 1.03 -6.29 17.87
N ALA A 216 1.35 -7.16 16.90
CA ALA A 216 1.57 -6.76 15.52
C ALA A 216 0.32 -6.16 14.89
N LEU A 217 -0.86 -6.75 15.13
CA LEU A 217 -2.13 -6.24 14.60
C LEU A 217 -2.46 -4.84 15.17
N GLU A 218 -2.34 -4.66 16.50
CA GLU A 218 -2.57 -3.38 17.17
C GLU A 218 -1.60 -2.30 16.63
N GLN A 219 -0.32 -2.63 16.49
CA GLN A 219 0.68 -1.72 15.92
C GLN A 219 0.42 -1.40 14.44
N THR A 220 -0.09 -2.37 13.68
CA THR A 220 -0.46 -2.13 12.27
C THR A 220 -1.59 -1.12 12.16
N VAL A 221 -2.66 -1.27 12.95
CA VAL A 221 -3.77 -0.32 12.97
C VAL A 221 -3.30 1.08 13.36
N GLU A 222 -2.45 1.23 14.39
CA GLU A 222 -1.85 2.50 14.78
C GLU A 222 -1.02 3.12 13.64
N MET A 223 -0.26 2.31 12.90
CA MET A 223 0.56 2.82 11.79
C MET A 223 -0.31 3.24 10.60
N LEU A 224 -1.33 2.47 10.24
CA LEU A 224 -2.27 2.85 9.18
C LEU A 224 -2.96 4.19 9.50
N GLU A 225 -3.28 4.44 10.78
CA GLU A 225 -3.82 5.73 11.23
C GLU A 225 -2.79 6.87 11.08
N ALA A 226 -1.54 6.64 11.47
CA ALA A 226 -0.47 7.62 11.34
C ALA A 226 -0.20 8.02 9.88
N TYR A 227 -0.34 7.08 8.95
CA TYR A 227 -0.25 7.31 7.52
C TYR A 227 -1.54 7.88 6.89
N GLY A 228 -2.57 8.14 7.68
CA GLY A 228 -3.80 8.79 7.22
C GLY A 228 -4.76 7.90 6.43
N LEU A 229 -4.58 6.56 6.46
CA LEU A 229 -5.49 5.65 5.76
C LEU A 229 -6.87 5.58 6.43
N GLY A 230 -6.98 5.98 7.71
CA GLY A 230 -8.22 5.92 8.47
C GLY A 230 -8.70 4.48 8.68
N PRO A 231 -7.90 3.63 9.36
CA PRO A 231 -8.28 2.25 9.63
C PRO A 231 -9.62 2.19 10.38
N GLU A 232 -10.48 1.25 9.99
CA GLU A 232 -11.76 1.04 10.64
C GLU A 232 -11.67 -0.10 11.63
N MET A 233 -11.00 -1.20 11.26
CA MET A 233 -10.69 -2.30 12.17
C MET A 233 -9.53 -3.17 11.70
N GLY A 234 -9.07 -4.04 12.61
CA GLY A 234 -8.20 -5.16 12.31
C GLY A 234 -8.62 -6.33 13.20
N HIS A 235 -8.83 -7.50 12.61
CA HIS A 235 -9.39 -8.64 13.31
C HIS A 235 -8.91 -9.99 12.76
N LYS A 236 -9.31 -11.05 13.46
CA LYS A 236 -9.11 -12.43 13.01
C LYS A 236 -10.19 -12.82 12.01
N GLU A 237 -9.78 -13.42 10.90
CA GLU A 237 -10.66 -13.81 9.80
C GLU A 237 -11.06 -15.29 9.85
N CYS A 238 -12.04 -15.69 9.04
CA CYS A 238 -12.74 -17.00 9.11
C CYS A 238 -11.86 -18.21 8.79
N GLY A 239 -10.69 -18.03 8.17
CA GLY A 239 -9.67 -19.07 7.99
C GLY A 239 -9.17 -19.64 9.32
N GLY A 240 -9.28 -18.87 10.40
CA GLY A 240 -9.00 -19.24 11.76
C GLY A 240 -7.53 -19.51 12.03
N VAL A 241 -7.26 -20.47 12.92
CA VAL A 241 -5.92 -20.85 13.39
C VAL A 241 -5.62 -22.28 12.98
N ARG A 242 -4.49 -22.51 12.34
CA ARG A 242 -4.08 -23.83 11.79
C ARG A 242 -2.66 -24.18 12.19
N GLY A 243 -2.49 -25.31 12.88
CA GLY A 243 -1.17 -25.91 13.11
C GLY A 243 -0.65 -26.56 11.84
N GLN A 244 0.63 -26.34 11.54
CA GLN A 244 1.34 -27.00 10.43
C GLN A 244 2.31 -28.04 11.00
N ILE A 245 2.30 -29.23 10.44
CA ILE A 245 3.13 -30.36 10.87
C ILE A 245 4.08 -30.80 9.77
N ASP A 246 5.25 -31.29 10.16
CA ASP A 246 6.20 -31.93 9.27
C ASP A 246 5.85 -33.40 8.96
N ASP A 247 6.63 -34.05 8.11
CA ASP A 247 6.45 -35.46 7.73
C ASP A 247 6.61 -36.45 8.92
N ASN A 248 7.20 -35.99 10.01
CA ASN A 248 7.38 -36.78 11.24
C ASN A 248 6.27 -36.54 12.28
N GLY A 249 5.28 -35.70 11.94
CA GLY A 249 4.17 -35.36 12.81
C GLY A 249 4.45 -34.28 13.87
N HIS A 250 5.58 -33.57 13.77
CA HIS A 250 5.89 -32.48 14.68
C HIS A 250 5.31 -31.14 14.14
N MET A 251 4.70 -30.38 15.03
CA MET A 251 4.26 -29.01 14.70
C MET A 251 5.46 -28.12 14.43
N THR A 252 5.51 -27.50 13.26
CA THR A 252 6.58 -26.59 12.83
C THR A 252 6.24 -25.11 13.08
N HIS A 253 5.00 -24.75 12.84
CA HIS A 253 4.49 -23.39 13.01
C HIS A 253 2.97 -23.38 13.07
N VAL A 254 2.41 -22.23 13.36
CA VAL A 254 0.97 -21.98 13.34
C VAL A 254 0.68 -20.89 12.30
N MET A 255 -0.40 -21.06 11.56
CA MET A 255 -0.94 -20.05 10.64
C MET A 255 -2.24 -19.50 11.17
N GLU A 256 -2.40 -18.17 11.16
CA GLU A 256 -3.64 -17.47 11.52
C GLU A 256 -4.04 -16.54 10.39
N GLN A 257 -5.34 -16.49 10.06
CA GLN A 257 -5.86 -15.54 9.08
C GLN A 257 -6.33 -14.28 9.81
N LEU A 258 -5.89 -13.14 9.31
CA LEU A 258 -6.27 -11.81 9.78
C LEU A 258 -6.79 -10.97 8.62
N GLU A 259 -7.50 -9.91 8.96
CA GLU A 259 -7.98 -8.90 8.05
C GLU A 259 -7.74 -7.52 8.66
N GLY A 260 -7.45 -6.56 7.80
CA GLY A 260 -7.41 -5.14 8.14
C GLY A 260 -8.11 -4.34 7.05
N ASP A 261 -8.94 -3.40 7.47
CA ASP A 261 -9.73 -2.55 6.60
C ASP A 261 -9.55 -1.07 6.97
N TRP A 262 -9.75 -0.23 5.98
CA TRP A 262 -9.63 1.22 6.11
C TRP A 262 -10.58 1.96 5.17
N LYS A 263 -10.78 3.24 5.47
CA LYS A 263 -11.70 4.09 4.73
C LYS A 263 -11.37 4.18 3.25
N TYR A 264 -12.42 4.41 2.46
CA TYR A 264 -12.28 4.62 1.02
C TYR A 264 -11.38 5.81 0.68
N SER A 265 -10.76 5.72 -0.46
CA SER A 265 -10.05 6.82 -1.12
C SER A 265 -10.52 6.98 -2.56
N TYR A 266 -10.00 8.00 -3.24
CA TYR A 266 -10.37 8.32 -4.61
C TYR A 266 -9.38 7.68 -5.59
N GLY A 267 -9.91 7.01 -6.60
CA GLY A 267 -9.17 6.57 -7.77
C GLY A 267 -7.86 5.84 -7.45
N VAL A 268 -6.76 6.34 -7.99
CA VAL A 268 -5.43 5.75 -7.88
C VAL A 268 -4.89 5.77 -6.44
N GLN A 269 -5.31 6.74 -5.62
CA GLN A 269 -4.91 6.79 -4.21
C GLN A 269 -5.31 5.52 -3.45
N THR A 270 -6.44 4.89 -3.79
CA THR A 270 -6.84 3.61 -3.16
C THR A 270 -5.81 2.51 -3.42
N ALA A 271 -5.33 2.39 -4.66
CA ALA A 271 -4.31 1.39 -5.01
C ALA A 271 -2.95 1.70 -4.34
N ASP A 272 -2.58 2.96 -4.22
CA ASP A 272 -1.35 3.36 -3.50
C ASP A 272 -1.47 3.10 -1.99
N ASN A 273 -2.65 3.31 -1.39
CA ASN A 273 -2.93 2.97 0.01
C ASN A 273 -2.83 1.46 0.26
N GLU A 274 -3.35 0.63 -0.66
CA GLU A 274 -3.25 -0.83 -0.59
C GLU A 274 -1.78 -1.28 -0.61
N LEU A 275 -0.98 -0.75 -1.53
CA LEU A 275 0.44 -1.05 -1.59
C LEU A 275 1.17 -0.65 -0.30
N LEU A 276 0.88 0.55 0.23
CA LEU A 276 1.44 1.02 1.49
C LEU A 276 1.01 0.12 2.66
N ALA A 277 -0.26 -0.25 2.75
CA ALA A 277 -0.76 -1.12 3.80
C ALA A 277 -0.05 -2.48 3.80
N ARG A 278 0.18 -3.09 2.63
CA ARG A 278 0.95 -4.34 2.51
C ARG A 278 2.39 -4.21 2.99
N ILE A 279 3.04 -3.08 2.71
CA ILE A 279 4.40 -2.79 3.19
C ILE A 279 4.40 -2.68 4.72
N ILE A 280 3.47 -1.90 5.29
CA ILE A 280 3.33 -1.71 6.74
C ILE A 280 3.06 -3.04 7.44
N VAL A 281 2.09 -3.81 6.97
CA VAL A 281 1.75 -5.14 7.53
C VAL A 281 2.97 -6.05 7.54
N LYS A 282 3.65 -6.21 6.41
CA LYS A 282 4.86 -7.07 6.33
C LYS A 282 5.92 -6.64 7.33
N GLU A 283 6.20 -5.35 7.39
CA GLU A 283 7.29 -4.85 8.23
C GLU A 283 6.96 -4.95 9.72
N ILE A 284 5.75 -4.56 10.13
CA ILE A 284 5.32 -4.64 11.53
C ILE A 284 5.29 -6.08 12.04
N PHE A 285 4.75 -7.00 11.23
CA PHE A 285 4.71 -8.42 11.61
C PHE A 285 6.13 -9.02 11.68
N ARG A 286 7.02 -8.68 10.71
CA ARG A 286 8.43 -9.09 10.74
C ARG A 286 9.13 -8.63 12.03
N LEU A 287 8.92 -7.39 12.46
CA LEU A 287 9.49 -6.83 13.70
C LEU A 287 8.99 -7.55 14.96
N ASN A 288 7.83 -8.19 14.89
CA ASN A 288 7.27 -9.02 15.95
C ASN A 288 7.62 -10.52 15.81
N GLY A 289 8.58 -10.87 14.94
CA GLY A 289 9.04 -12.25 14.73
C GLY A 289 8.05 -13.13 13.94
N LEU A 290 7.18 -12.51 13.13
CA LEU A 290 6.12 -13.16 12.37
C LEU A 290 6.37 -13.01 10.88
N GLU A 291 5.88 -13.96 10.07
CA GLU A 291 5.89 -13.88 8.60
C GLU A 291 4.48 -13.69 8.07
N VAL A 292 4.31 -12.84 7.05
CA VAL A 292 3.01 -12.57 6.41
C VAL A 292 2.99 -13.13 5.00
N SER A 293 1.86 -13.70 4.61
CA SER A 293 1.57 -14.16 3.26
C SER A 293 0.28 -13.52 2.72
N PHE A 294 0.39 -12.81 1.60
CA PHE A 294 -0.74 -12.31 0.82
C PHE A 294 -1.13 -13.25 -0.34
N GLN A 295 -0.62 -14.48 -0.34
CA GLN A 295 -1.04 -15.47 -1.32
C GLN A 295 -2.53 -15.79 -1.15
N ALA A 296 -3.24 -15.97 -2.28
CA ALA A 296 -4.67 -16.27 -2.27
C ALA A 296 -5.01 -17.57 -1.50
N LYS A 297 -4.13 -18.58 -1.52
CA LYS A 297 -4.36 -19.91 -0.88
C LYS A 297 -3.10 -20.45 -0.22
N PRO A 298 -2.55 -19.80 0.83
CA PRO A 298 -1.32 -20.26 1.47
C PRO A 298 -1.53 -21.52 2.31
N VAL A 299 -2.76 -21.77 2.78
CA VAL A 299 -3.13 -22.96 3.57
C VAL A 299 -4.19 -23.76 2.82
N PRO A 300 -3.89 -25.00 2.39
CA PRO A 300 -4.85 -25.85 1.70
C PRO A 300 -6.07 -26.22 2.55
N GLY A 301 -7.24 -26.31 1.93
CA GLY A 301 -8.45 -26.83 2.56
C GLY A 301 -9.19 -25.87 3.49
N VAL A 302 -8.76 -24.60 3.59
CA VAL A 302 -9.42 -23.54 4.36
C VAL A 302 -9.71 -22.32 3.48
N ALA A 303 -10.33 -21.29 4.04
CA ALA A 303 -10.56 -20.02 3.35
C ALA A 303 -9.25 -19.45 2.82
N GLY A 304 -9.28 -18.83 1.65
CA GLY A 304 -8.18 -18.07 1.10
C GLY A 304 -8.21 -16.64 1.56
N SER A 305 -7.19 -15.88 1.17
CA SER A 305 -7.19 -14.43 1.34
C SER A 305 -7.98 -13.77 0.23
N GLY A 306 -8.98 -12.98 0.59
CA GLY A 306 -9.71 -12.07 -0.26
C GLY A 306 -9.08 -10.68 -0.25
N GLU A 307 -9.54 -9.87 -1.16
CA GLU A 307 -9.36 -8.43 -1.20
C GLU A 307 -10.69 -7.85 -1.68
N HIS A 308 -11.44 -7.25 -0.75
CA HIS A 308 -12.82 -6.81 -0.97
C HIS A 308 -12.95 -5.29 -1.05
#